data_849ddd23fe0f04cc487b09a85d1e7039
#
_entry.id   849ddd23fe0f04cc487b09a85d1e7039
#
_cell.length_a   1.000
_cell.length_b   1.000
_cell.length_c   1.000
_cell.angle_alpha   90.00
_cell.angle_beta   90.00
_cell.angle_gamma   90.00
#
_symmetry.space_group_name_H-M   'P 1'
#
loop_
_entity.id
_entity.type
_entity.pdbx_description
1 polymer ?
#
loop_
_entity_poly.entity_id
_entity_poly.type
_entity_poly.pdbx_seq_one_letter_code
_entity_poly.pdbx_strand_id
1 'polypeptide(L)'
;GGDQAKQESKVLRVGAAVDFAPFEFQDEGQKEYQGFDMDLIRAIAKEMGREAEIQNIGFDGLIPALQAKNIDVIISGMTINDERKKNVLFSEPYYQSGLTIVVKKDNTDINGFKDLAGKTVAVQIGTTSANMVKEMEGVTVTELNTPADCFMELKARGVDAVVNDRPVND
;
A
#
# COMPACT_ATOMS: atom_id res chain seq x y z
N GLY A 1 29.66 17.68 9.42
CA GLY A 1 30.78 17.82 8.54
C GLY A 1 30.66 16.94 7.31
N GLY A 2 31.60 17.10 6.37
CA GLY A 2 31.57 16.37 5.11
C GLY A 2 31.62 14.85 5.26
N ASP A 3 32.31 14.36 6.27
CA ASP A 3 32.43 12.92 6.49
C ASP A 3 31.11 12.30 6.96
N GLN A 4 30.39 13.01 7.82
CA GLN A 4 29.09 12.55 8.28
C GLN A 4 28.07 12.52 7.15
N ALA A 5 28.07 13.54 6.30
CA ALA A 5 27.19 13.57 5.13
C ALA A 5 27.51 12.44 4.15
N LYS A 6 28.80 12.12 3.95
CA LYS A 6 29.22 10.99 3.10
C LYS A 6 28.80 9.65 3.68
N GLN A 7 28.84 9.47 5.00
CA GLN A 7 28.39 8.23 5.64
C GLN A 7 26.88 8.07 5.53
N GLU A 8 26.13 9.14 5.73
CA GLU A 8 24.68 9.13 5.59
C GLU A 8 24.25 8.80 4.16
N SER A 9 25.06 9.22 3.16
CA SER A 9 24.75 8.97 1.76
C SER A 9 24.90 7.51 1.33
N LYS A 10 25.57 6.67 2.14
CA LYS A 10 25.76 5.25 1.82
C LYS A 10 24.53 4.40 2.06
N VAL A 11 23.62 4.86 2.88
CA VAL A 11 22.40 4.14 3.22
C VAL A 11 21.20 4.92 2.71
N LEU A 12 20.32 4.25 1.98
CA LEU A 12 19.03 4.79 1.57
C LEU A 12 17.98 4.19 2.49
N ARG A 13 17.38 5.01 3.34
CA ARG A 13 16.34 4.55 4.28
C ARG A 13 15.01 4.51 3.55
N VAL A 14 14.45 3.33 3.43
CA VAL A 14 13.26 3.06 2.63
C VAL A 14 12.10 2.68 3.53
N GLY A 15 10.98 3.39 3.44
CA GLY A 15 9.74 3.01 4.11
C GLY A 15 8.87 2.19 3.16
N ALA A 16 8.34 1.08 3.64
CA ALA A 16 7.44 0.23 2.88
C ALA A 16 6.50 -0.50 3.83
N ALA A 17 5.24 -0.66 3.42
CA ALA A 17 4.29 -1.52 4.11
C ALA A 17 4.38 -2.91 3.46
N VAL A 18 5.09 -3.83 4.10
CA VAL A 18 5.55 -5.08 3.47
C VAL A 18 4.51 -6.20 3.48
N ASP A 19 3.26 -5.84 3.34
CA ASP A 19 2.11 -6.76 3.27
C ASP A 19 1.28 -6.54 1.99
N PHE A 20 1.89 -6.00 0.95
CA PHE A 20 1.21 -5.63 -0.30
C PHE A 20 1.78 -6.40 -1.49
N ALA A 21 1.52 -7.70 -1.55
CA ALA A 21 1.95 -8.54 -2.66
C ALA A 21 1.27 -8.10 -3.96
N PRO A 22 1.94 -8.17 -5.12
CA PRO A 22 3.30 -8.66 -5.35
C PRO A 22 4.37 -7.57 -5.24
N PHE A 23 4.06 -6.37 -4.76
CA PHE A 23 5.00 -5.25 -4.69
C PHE A 23 5.96 -5.38 -3.50
N GLU A 24 5.42 -5.66 -2.31
CA GLU A 24 6.23 -5.88 -1.12
C GLU A 24 5.57 -6.93 -0.22
N PHE A 25 6.34 -7.90 0.22
CA PHE A 25 5.88 -8.96 1.11
C PHE A 25 7.07 -9.69 1.72
N GLN A 26 6.77 -10.53 2.71
CA GLN A 26 7.76 -11.40 3.33
C GLN A 26 7.18 -12.80 3.43
N ASP A 27 7.81 -13.75 2.74
CA ASP A 27 7.41 -15.15 2.81
C ASP A 27 7.83 -15.77 4.13
N GLU A 28 7.05 -16.73 4.59
CA GLU A 28 7.38 -17.50 5.79
C GLU A 28 8.76 -18.15 5.66
N GLY A 29 9.61 -17.96 6.67
CA GLY A 29 10.95 -18.49 6.68
C GLY A 29 12.00 -17.64 5.94
N GLN A 30 11.60 -16.58 5.26
CA GLN A 30 12.51 -15.67 4.59
C GLN A 30 12.85 -14.49 5.50
N LYS A 31 14.11 -14.06 5.48
CA LYS A 31 14.57 -12.92 6.28
C LYS A 31 14.39 -11.59 5.56
N GLU A 32 14.45 -11.61 4.24
CA GLU A 32 14.36 -10.40 3.44
C GLU A 32 12.95 -10.17 2.93
N TYR A 33 12.57 -8.91 2.82
CA TYR A 33 11.34 -8.53 2.17
C TYR A 33 11.46 -8.72 0.66
N GLN A 34 10.40 -9.18 0.03
CA GLN A 34 10.36 -9.60 -1.37
C GLN A 34 9.31 -8.81 -2.13
N GLY A 35 9.37 -8.92 -3.45
CA GLY A 35 8.39 -8.38 -4.36
C GLY A 35 8.96 -7.35 -5.32
N PHE A 36 8.13 -6.90 -6.23
CA PHE A 36 8.50 -5.97 -7.30
C PHE A 36 9.12 -4.68 -6.75
N ASP A 37 8.47 -4.07 -5.76
CA ASP A 37 8.95 -2.82 -5.17
C ASP A 37 10.30 -3.02 -4.45
N MET A 38 10.47 -4.15 -3.80
CA MET A 38 11.71 -4.44 -3.07
C MET A 38 12.88 -4.61 -4.03
N ASP A 39 12.69 -5.35 -5.11
CA ASP A 39 13.72 -5.53 -6.13
C ASP A 39 14.06 -4.19 -6.82
N LEU A 40 13.03 -3.40 -7.13
CA LEU A 40 13.21 -2.11 -7.76
C LEU A 40 14.02 -1.15 -6.89
N ILE A 41 13.68 -1.01 -5.61
CA ILE A 41 14.38 -0.05 -4.74
C ILE A 41 15.81 -0.49 -4.43
N ARG A 42 16.06 -1.80 -4.36
CA ARG A 42 17.43 -2.30 -4.19
C ARG A 42 18.29 -1.99 -5.41
N ALA A 43 17.74 -2.14 -6.62
CA ALA A 43 18.41 -1.79 -7.85
C ALA A 43 18.70 -0.30 -7.94
N ILE A 44 17.74 0.54 -7.57
CA ILE A 44 17.91 2.01 -7.54
C ILE A 44 19.01 2.40 -6.55
N ALA A 45 18.98 1.84 -5.34
CA ALA A 45 20.00 2.13 -4.33
C ALA A 45 21.39 1.76 -4.82
N LYS A 46 21.52 0.61 -5.46
CA LYS A 46 22.80 0.16 -6.03
C LYS A 46 23.33 1.13 -7.07
N GLU A 47 22.47 1.62 -7.97
CA GLU A 47 22.84 2.62 -8.98
C GLU A 47 23.30 3.94 -8.33
N MET A 48 22.76 4.27 -7.17
CA MET A 48 23.15 5.46 -6.42
C MET A 48 24.42 5.26 -5.58
N GLY A 49 25.02 4.06 -5.60
CA GLY A 49 26.13 3.72 -4.73
C GLY A 49 25.76 3.59 -3.27
N ARG A 50 24.49 3.24 -3.00
CA ARG A 50 23.95 3.13 -1.65
C ARG A 50 23.39 1.73 -1.40
N GLU A 51 23.20 1.43 -0.11
CA GLU A 51 22.54 0.21 0.33
C GLU A 51 21.13 0.56 0.81
N ALA A 52 20.13 -0.20 0.38
CA ALA A 52 18.75 0.01 0.79
C ALA A 52 18.51 -0.59 2.18
N GLU A 53 18.08 0.24 3.11
CA GLU A 53 17.62 -0.20 4.44
C GLU A 53 16.08 -0.08 4.46
N ILE A 54 15.40 -1.23 4.43
CA ILE A 54 13.94 -1.26 4.31
C ILE A 54 13.33 -1.32 5.70
N GLN A 55 12.49 -0.33 6.01
CA GLN A 55 11.76 -0.25 7.27
C GLN A 55 10.29 -0.57 7.01
N ASN A 56 9.77 -1.56 7.72
CA ASN A 56 8.38 -1.94 7.63
C ASN A 56 7.53 -0.96 8.44
N ILE A 57 6.77 -0.13 7.74
CA ILE A 57 5.91 0.90 8.33
C ILE A 57 4.49 0.70 7.78
N GLY A 58 3.48 0.78 8.64
CA GLY A 58 2.10 0.73 8.19
C GLY A 58 1.83 1.78 7.11
N PHE A 59 1.04 1.45 6.10
CA PHE A 59 0.85 2.28 4.91
C PHE A 59 0.48 3.73 5.25
N ASP A 60 -0.40 3.93 6.22
CA ASP A 60 -0.83 5.26 6.66
C ASP A 60 0.25 6.06 7.37
N GLY A 61 1.32 5.42 7.83
CA GLY A 61 2.45 6.05 8.49
C GLY A 61 3.60 6.43 7.56
N LEU A 62 3.55 6.03 6.28
CA LEU A 62 4.67 6.23 5.35
C LEU A 62 4.92 7.72 5.05
N ILE A 63 3.90 8.46 4.65
CA ILE A 63 4.06 9.89 4.34
C ILE A 63 4.48 10.69 5.58
N PRO A 64 3.85 10.51 6.76
CA PRO A 64 4.34 11.16 7.97
C PRO A 64 5.81 10.86 8.28
N ALA A 65 6.26 9.62 8.11
CA ALA A 65 7.66 9.26 8.34
C ALA A 65 8.61 9.97 7.36
N LEU A 66 8.22 10.10 6.10
CA LEU A 66 8.99 10.84 5.11
C LEU A 66 9.07 12.32 5.46
N GLN A 67 7.96 12.92 5.84
CA GLN A 67 7.90 14.33 6.24
C GLN A 67 8.73 14.61 7.48
N ALA A 68 8.77 13.67 8.42
CA ALA A 68 9.59 13.78 9.63
C ALA A 68 11.07 13.47 9.40
N LYS A 69 11.45 13.09 8.17
CA LYS A 69 12.82 12.74 7.78
C LYS A 69 13.34 11.49 8.48
N ASN A 70 12.45 10.61 8.91
CA ASN A 70 12.82 9.31 9.48
C ASN A 70 13.20 8.31 8.39
N ILE A 71 12.70 8.52 7.18
CA ILE A 71 13.05 7.76 5.99
C ILE A 71 13.36 8.73 4.85
N ASP A 72 14.08 8.24 3.84
CA ASP A 72 14.50 9.05 2.69
C ASP A 72 13.55 8.90 1.50
N VAL A 73 12.89 7.74 1.39
CA VAL A 73 12.02 7.42 0.25
C VAL A 73 10.95 6.42 0.67
N ILE A 74 9.82 6.47 -0.02
CA ILE A 74 8.74 5.49 0.13
C ILE A 74 8.66 4.69 -1.17
N ILE A 75 8.59 3.37 -1.04
CA ILE A 75 8.19 2.49 -2.14
C ILE A 75 7.25 1.42 -1.58
N SER A 76 5.97 1.53 -1.88
CA SER A 76 4.94 0.66 -1.28
C SER A 76 3.68 0.57 -2.14
N GLY A 77 3.85 0.49 -3.45
CA GLY A 77 2.70 0.43 -4.35
C GLY A 77 1.77 1.61 -4.17
N MET A 78 2.30 2.79 -3.82
CA MET A 78 1.50 3.95 -3.49
C MET A 78 0.97 4.63 -4.74
N THR A 79 -0.35 4.80 -4.80
CA THR A 79 -1.02 5.49 -5.91
C THR A 79 -0.73 6.99 -5.86
N ILE A 80 -0.41 7.56 -7.02
CA ILE A 80 -0.20 9.00 -7.18
C ILE A 80 -1.57 9.68 -7.24
N ASN A 81 -1.82 10.64 -6.35
CA ASN A 81 -3.02 11.46 -6.40
C ASN A 81 -2.70 12.90 -5.96
N ASP A 82 -3.63 13.81 -6.22
CA ASP A 82 -3.41 15.24 -5.99
C ASP A 82 -3.23 15.57 -4.51
N GLU A 83 -3.94 14.88 -3.63
CA GLU A 83 -3.81 15.10 -2.19
C GLU A 83 -2.41 14.75 -1.70
N ARG A 84 -1.89 13.59 -2.12
CA ARG A 84 -0.55 13.15 -1.74
C ARG A 84 0.53 14.03 -2.35
N LYS A 85 0.32 14.53 -3.58
CA LYS A 85 1.26 15.44 -4.25
C LYS A 85 1.47 16.75 -3.50
N LYS A 86 0.52 17.16 -2.68
CA LYS A 86 0.66 18.37 -1.84
C LYS A 86 1.71 18.19 -0.77
N ASN A 87 2.00 16.97 -0.38
CA ASN A 87 2.84 16.65 0.78
C ASN A 87 4.17 16.02 0.41
N VAL A 88 4.27 15.34 -0.75
CA VAL A 88 5.47 14.62 -1.18
C VAL A 88 5.62 14.72 -2.69
N LEU A 89 6.86 14.49 -3.15
CA LEU A 89 7.18 14.37 -4.58
C LEU A 89 7.06 12.92 -5.00
N PHE A 90 6.53 12.71 -6.20
CA PHE A 90 6.42 11.38 -6.80
C PHE A 90 7.36 11.22 -7.98
N SER A 91 7.86 10.00 -8.17
CA SER A 91 8.48 9.59 -9.43
C SER A 91 7.40 9.46 -10.51
N GLU A 92 7.81 9.17 -11.73
CA GLU A 92 6.86 8.74 -12.76
C GLU A 92 6.23 7.39 -12.36
N PRO A 93 4.98 7.12 -12.78
CA PRO A 93 4.36 5.84 -12.48
C PRO A 93 5.14 4.68 -13.11
N TYR A 94 5.42 3.64 -12.33
CA TYR A 94 6.10 2.44 -12.82
C TYR A 94 5.15 1.24 -12.95
N TYR A 95 3.91 1.39 -12.55
CA TYR A 95 2.88 0.35 -12.66
C TYR A 95 1.51 1.01 -12.71
N GLN A 96 0.63 0.50 -13.58
CA GLN A 96 -0.75 0.97 -13.65
C GLN A 96 -1.67 -0.02 -12.95
N SER A 97 -2.52 0.50 -12.07
CA SER A 97 -3.49 -0.31 -11.35
C SER A 97 -4.85 0.37 -11.36
N GLY A 98 -5.88 -0.39 -11.01
CA GLY A 98 -7.24 0.10 -10.86
C GLY A 98 -7.84 -0.41 -9.57
N LEU A 99 -9.08 0.00 -9.27
CA LEU A 99 -9.81 -0.50 -8.13
C LEU A 99 -10.56 -1.78 -8.49
N THR A 100 -10.60 -2.73 -7.57
CA THR A 100 -11.26 -4.01 -7.76
C THR A 100 -12.15 -4.32 -6.55
N ILE A 101 -13.34 -4.84 -6.82
CA ILE A 101 -14.25 -5.33 -5.79
C ILE A 101 -14.10 -6.84 -5.68
N VAL A 102 -13.90 -7.33 -4.46
CA VAL A 102 -13.84 -8.78 -4.19
C VAL A 102 -15.02 -9.15 -3.32
N VAL A 103 -15.76 -10.17 -3.72
CA VAL A 103 -16.87 -10.74 -2.98
C VAL A 103 -16.70 -12.24 -2.85
N LYS A 104 -17.50 -12.87 -1.97
CA LYS A 104 -17.51 -14.33 -1.88
C LYS A 104 -18.13 -14.94 -3.14
N LYS A 105 -17.73 -16.16 -3.47
CA LYS A 105 -18.20 -16.85 -4.68
C LYS A 105 -19.73 -16.99 -4.74
N ASP A 106 -20.37 -17.12 -3.59
CA ASP A 106 -21.83 -17.28 -3.50
C ASP A 106 -22.58 -15.96 -3.51
N ASN A 107 -21.89 -14.83 -3.59
CA ASN A 107 -22.52 -13.52 -3.65
C ASN A 107 -23.02 -13.26 -5.08
N THR A 108 -24.30 -12.91 -5.21
CA THR A 108 -24.93 -12.58 -6.48
C THR A 108 -25.47 -11.15 -6.53
N ASP A 109 -25.35 -10.41 -5.41
CA ASP A 109 -25.97 -9.09 -5.24
C ASP A 109 -25.06 -7.95 -5.68
N ILE A 110 -23.73 -8.17 -5.67
CA ILE A 110 -22.77 -7.12 -5.95
C ILE A 110 -22.09 -7.40 -7.27
N ASN A 111 -22.42 -6.61 -8.29
CA ASN A 111 -21.85 -6.72 -9.64
C ASN A 111 -21.05 -5.48 -10.04
N GLY A 112 -21.10 -4.42 -9.26
CA GLY A 112 -20.39 -3.18 -9.50
C GLY A 112 -20.46 -2.25 -8.31
N PHE A 113 -19.79 -1.11 -8.41
CA PHE A 113 -19.69 -0.15 -7.29
C PHE A 113 -21.06 0.38 -6.83
N LYS A 114 -22.00 0.56 -7.74
CA LYS A 114 -23.34 1.04 -7.39
C LYS A 114 -24.10 0.06 -6.47
N ASP A 115 -23.76 -1.21 -6.51
CA ASP A 115 -24.42 -2.23 -5.69
C ASP A 115 -23.88 -2.28 -4.26
N LEU A 116 -22.88 -1.46 -3.94
CA LEU A 116 -22.32 -1.38 -2.60
C LEU A 116 -23.19 -0.56 -1.63
N ALA A 117 -24.13 0.23 -2.14
CA ALA A 117 -25.06 0.97 -1.28
C ALA A 117 -25.84 0.01 -0.39
N GLY A 118 -25.88 0.30 0.91
CA GLY A 118 -26.49 -0.59 1.91
C GLY A 118 -25.62 -1.76 2.35
N LYS A 119 -24.41 -1.86 1.84
CA LYS A 119 -23.48 -2.95 2.17
C LYS A 119 -22.37 -2.50 3.10
N THR A 120 -21.70 -3.47 3.74
CA THR A 120 -20.50 -3.25 4.54
C THR A 120 -19.28 -3.64 3.72
N VAL A 121 -18.31 -2.72 3.61
CA VAL A 121 -17.13 -2.88 2.76
C VAL A 121 -15.89 -2.71 3.59
N ALA A 122 -14.94 -3.65 3.48
CA ALA A 122 -13.63 -3.53 4.10
C ALA A 122 -12.63 -2.90 3.13
N VAL A 123 -11.80 -2.02 3.65
CA VAL A 123 -10.74 -1.34 2.91
C VAL A 123 -9.49 -1.27 3.76
N GLN A 124 -8.32 -1.21 3.11
CA GLN A 124 -7.08 -0.98 3.83
C GLN A 124 -6.95 0.51 4.15
N ILE A 125 -6.66 0.83 5.40
CA ILE A 125 -6.52 2.20 5.88
C ILE A 125 -5.43 2.94 5.09
N GLY A 126 -5.69 4.21 4.77
CA GLY A 126 -4.71 5.07 4.09
C GLY A 126 -4.62 4.90 2.58
N THR A 127 -5.45 4.04 1.98
CA THR A 127 -5.42 3.78 0.54
C THR A 127 -6.41 4.66 -0.23
N THR A 128 -6.21 4.75 -1.55
CA THR A 128 -7.16 5.45 -2.42
C THR A 128 -8.51 4.73 -2.46
N SER A 129 -8.50 3.39 -2.33
CA SER A 129 -9.72 2.60 -2.19
C SER A 129 -10.53 3.05 -0.98
N ALA A 130 -9.87 3.22 0.16
CA ALA A 130 -10.53 3.67 1.40
C ALA A 130 -11.16 5.05 1.21
N ASN A 131 -10.42 5.98 0.63
CA ASN A 131 -10.92 7.34 0.41
C ASN A 131 -12.14 7.35 -0.50
N MET A 132 -12.11 6.59 -1.59
CA MET A 132 -13.22 6.51 -2.53
C MET A 132 -14.47 5.91 -1.88
N VAL A 133 -14.30 4.80 -1.17
CA VAL A 133 -15.46 4.10 -0.59
C VAL A 133 -16.09 4.91 0.54
N LYS A 134 -15.29 5.63 1.33
CA LYS A 134 -15.82 6.50 2.39
C LYS A 134 -16.71 7.62 1.86
N GLU A 135 -16.48 8.08 0.65
CA GLU A 135 -17.30 9.11 0.01
C GLU A 135 -18.58 8.57 -0.60
N MET A 136 -18.73 7.25 -0.72
CA MET A 136 -19.90 6.63 -1.30
C MET A 136 -21.08 6.64 -0.32
N GLU A 137 -22.22 7.14 -0.79
CA GLU A 137 -23.43 7.23 0.02
C GLU A 137 -24.00 5.84 0.33
N GLY A 138 -24.40 5.62 1.58
CA GLY A 138 -25.05 4.39 2.00
C GLY A 138 -24.12 3.22 2.25
N VAL A 139 -22.81 3.38 2.13
CA VAL A 139 -21.85 2.31 2.37
C VAL A 139 -21.32 2.39 3.80
N THR A 140 -21.35 1.26 4.51
CA THR A 140 -20.71 1.13 5.82
C THR A 140 -19.27 0.65 5.60
N VAL A 141 -18.28 1.43 6.05
CA VAL A 141 -16.88 1.15 5.78
C VAL A 141 -16.19 0.62 7.02
N THR A 142 -15.47 -0.50 6.86
CA THR A 142 -14.58 -1.06 7.88
C THR A 142 -13.15 -0.88 7.40
N GLU A 143 -12.37 -0.06 8.11
CA GLU A 143 -10.96 0.17 7.76
C GLU A 143 -10.09 -0.79 8.56
N LEU A 144 -9.23 -1.53 7.87
CA LEU A 144 -8.32 -2.51 8.48
C LEU A 144 -6.89 -2.22 8.01
N ASN A 145 -5.92 -2.76 8.75
CA ASN A 145 -4.53 -2.39 8.52
C ASN A 145 -3.92 -3.04 7.28
N THR A 146 -4.37 -4.26 6.94
CA THR A 146 -3.75 -5.04 5.87
C THR A 146 -4.80 -5.61 4.91
N PRO A 147 -4.43 -5.89 3.66
CA PRO A 147 -5.32 -6.61 2.74
C PRO A 147 -5.73 -7.99 3.29
N ALA A 148 -4.81 -8.69 3.96
CA ALA A 148 -5.11 -9.99 4.57
C ALA A 148 -6.23 -9.88 5.59
N ASP A 149 -6.21 -8.86 6.44
CA ASP A 149 -7.26 -8.62 7.42
C ASP A 149 -8.62 -8.37 6.74
N CYS A 150 -8.62 -7.63 5.62
CA CYS A 150 -9.83 -7.39 4.84
C CYS A 150 -10.40 -8.70 4.29
N PHE A 151 -9.57 -9.58 3.74
CA PHE A 151 -10.01 -10.86 3.22
C PHE A 151 -10.49 -11.81 4.31
N MET A 152 -9.88 -11.76 5.48
CA MET A 152 -10.34 -12.54 6.63
C MET A 152 -11.74 -12.12 7.09
N GLU A 153 -12.02 -10.82 7.13
CA GLU A 153 -13.34 -10.30 7.45
C GLU A 153 -14.38 -10.72 6.40
N LEU A 154 -14.02 -10.71 5.13
CA LEU A 154 -14.89 -11.16 4.06
C LEU A 154 -15.20 -12.67 4.22
N LYS A 155 -14.18 -13.47 4.47
CA LYS A 155 -14.34 -14.91 4.67
C LYS A 155 -15.21 -15.23 5.89
N ALA A 156 -15.05 -14.46 6.96
CA ALA A 156 -15.84 -14.62 8.18
C ALA A 156 -17.24 -13.99 8.08
N ARG A 157 -17.57 -13.37 6.93
CA ARG A 157 -18.84 -12.68 6.67
C ARG A 157 -19.09 -11.46 7.57
N GLY A 158 -18.01 -10.87 8.10
CA GLY A 158 -18.08 -9.59 8.81
C GLY A 158 -18.30 -8.40 7.89
N VAL A 159 -17.95 -8.55 6.60
CA VAL A 159 -18.21 -7.57 5.56
C VAL A 159 -18.77 -8.27 4.33
N ASP A 160 -19.43 -7.50 3.46
CA ASP A 160 -20.03 -8.01 2.22
C ASP A 160 -19.05 -7.99 1.05
N ALA A 161 -18.10 -7.09 1.08
CA ALA A 161 -17.13 -6.92 0.00
C ALA A 161 -15.82 -6.32 0.52
N VAL A 162 -14.77 -6.47 -0.27
CA VAL A 162 -13.48 -5.81 -0.07
C VAL A 162 -13.19 -4.98 -1.32
N VAL A 163 -12.77 -3.74 -1.15
CA VAL A 163 -12.32 -2.90 -2.26
C VAL A 163 -10.84 -2.62 -2.06
N ASN A 164 -10.04 -3.02 -3.03
CA ASN A 164 -8.59 -2.84 -3.02
C ASN A 164 -8.09 -2.37 -4.38
N ASP A 165 -6.88 -1.83 -4.39
CA ASP A 165 -6.18 -1.53 -5.64
C ASP A 165 -5.66 -2.82 -6.26
N ARG A 166 -5.65 -2.89 -7.61
CA ARG A 166 -4.94 -3.95 -8.29
C ARG A 166 -3.44 -3.77 -8.05
N PRO A 167 -2.65 -4.82 -8.04
CA PRO A 167 -2.98 -6.22 -8.33
C PRO A 167 -3.33 -7.07 -7.12
N VAL A 168 -3.58 -6.48 -5.95
CA VAL A 168 -3.85 -7.25 -4.73
C VAL A 168 -5.01 -8.22 -4.90
N ASN A 169 -6.03 -7.83 -5.68
CA ASN A 169 -7.24 -8.62 -5.89
C ASN A 169 -7.16 -9.55 -7.12
N ASP A 170 -6.18 -9.32 -7.98
CA ASP A 170 -5.93 -10.19 -9.13
C ASP A 170 -5.03 -11.36 -8.72
#